data_69b40a2977be1a170b9eb88ed78f9064
#
_entry.id   69b40a2977be1a170b9eb88ed78f9064
#
_cell.length_a   1.000
_cell.length_b   1.000
_cell.length_c   1.000
_cell.angle_alpha   90.00
_cell.angle_beta   90.00
_cell.angle_gamma   90.00
#
_symmetry.space_group_name_H-M   'P 1'
#
loop_
_entity.id
_entity.type
_entity.pdbx_description
1 polymer ?
#
loop_
_entity_poly.entity_id
_entity_poly.type
_entity_poly.pdbx_seq_one_letter_code
_entity_poly.pdbx_strand_id
1 'polypeptide(L)'
;MVLTIEPFGHAEYENIKLLEKRFDIKLPVDYKEFLVTQNGGRNSSYTFENSIKIDQIDEVINIDTMFGINTGIKNADIEQWTEEYRNDIFEHSIIIGDTIQHGFLLFWQSGDDNEGIYYYDDTYQLEASSDENNAYFLAKTFSEFMDLIQN
;
A
#
# COMPACT_ATOMS: atom_id res chain seq x y z
N MET A 1 5.63 -4.45 -17.21
CA MET A 1 4.85 -3.71 -16.20
C MET A 1 5.79 -2.81 -15.40
N VAL A 2 5.44 -1.57 -15.18
CA VAL A 2 6.29 -0.63 -14.44
C VAL A 2 5.42 0.31 -13.62
N LEU A 3 5.70 0.39 -12.32
CA LEU A 3 5.13 1.41 -11.45
C LEU A 3 5.77 2.76 -11.81
N THR A 4 4.95 3.71 -12.24
CA THR A 4 5.41 5.03 -12.68
C THR A 4 5.17 6.04 -11.56
N ILE A 5 6.22 6.28 -10.76
CA ILE A 5 6.22 7.24 -9.66
C ILE A 5 7.55 7.97 -9.59
N GLU A 6 7.56 9.14 -8.99
CA GLU A 6 8.79 9.83 -8.62
C GLU A 6 9.21 9.38 -7.23
N PRO A 7 10.35 8.69 -7.07
CA PRO A 7 10.79 8.17 -5.77
C PRO A 7 11.00 9.27 -4.74
N PHE A 8 10.73 8.94 -3.47
CA PHE A 8 10.99 9.88 -2.37
C PHE A 8 12.42 9.84 -1.86
N GLY A 9 13.18 8.80 -2.21
CA GLY A 9 14.57 8.69 -1.78
C GLY A 9 14.93 7.27 -1.40
N HIS A 10 15.48 7.10 -0.22
CA HIS A 10 15.98 5.82 0.27
C HIS A 10 15.64 5.65 1.74
N ALA A 11 15.09 4.52 2.13
CA ALA A 11 14.90 4.21 3.55
C ALA A 11 16.15 3.55 4.11
N GLU A 12 16.43 3.81 5.38
CA GLU A 12 17.49 3.13 6.11
C GLU A 12 16.95 1.83 6.72
N TYR A 13 17.77 0.78 6.72
CA TYR A 13 17.35 -0.51 7.31
C TYR A 13 16.96 -0.39 8.78
N GLU A 14 17.64 0.47 9.53
CA GLU A 14 17.29 0.71 10.94
C GLU A 14 15.87 1.24 11.09
N ASN A 15 15.46 2.14 10.20
CA ASN A 15 14.13 2.72 10.23
C ASN A 15 13.05 1.71 9.80
N ILE A 16 13.40 0.79 8.90
CA ILE A 16 12.52 -0.32 8.54
C ILE A 16 12.29 -1.21 9.76
N LYS A 17 13.35 -1.53 10.51
CA LYS A 17 13.23 -2.33 11.73
C LYS A 17 12.39 -1.67 12.80
N LEU A 18 12.50 -0.36 12.95
CA LEU A 18 11.67 0.39 13.89
C LEU A 18 10.19 0.35 13.49
N LEU A 19 9.90 0.46 12.21
CA LEU A 19 8.54 0.33 11.70
C LEU A 19 7.98 -1.06 11.97
N GLU A 20 8.76 -2.10 11.68
CA GLU A 20 8.37 -3.49 11.93
C GLU A 20 8.05 -3.72 13.40
N LYS A 21 8.88 -3.18 14.28
CA LYS A 21 8.69 -3.30 15.73
C LYS A 21 7.43 -2.57 16.20
N ARG A 22 7.22 -1.36 15.68
CA ARG A 22 6.08 -0.53 16.08
C ARG A 22 4.74 -1.16 15.77
N PHE A 23 4.62 -1.78 14.61
CA PHE A 23 3.35 -2.36 14.15
C PHE A 23 3.31 -3.88 14.25
N ASP A 24 4.30 -4.47 14.88
CA ASP A 24 4.42 -5.92 15.07
C ASP A 24 4.20 -6.66 13.73
N ILE A 25 5.02 -6.30 12.75
CA ILE A 25 4.98 -6.86 11.41
C ILE A 25 6.41 -7.16 10.96
N LYS A 26 6.55 -8.15 10.09
CA LYS A 26 7.84 -8.50 9.50
C LYS A 26 7.72 -8.41 7.99
N LEU A 27 8.37 -7.42 7.41
CA LEU A 27 8.25 -7.15 5.98
C LEU A 27 9.10 -8.13 5.16
N PRO A 28 8.60 -8.56 4.00
CA PRO A 28 9.38 -9.44 3.13
C PRO A 28 10.51 -8.68 2.43
N VAL A 29 11.48 -9.43 1.94
CA VAL A 29 12.70 -8.89 1.34
C VAL A 29 12.39 -8.00 0.13
N ASP A 30 11.46 -8.41 -0.74
CA ASP A 30 11.12 -7.65 -1.94
C ASP A 30 10.58 -6.24 -1.60
N TYR A 31 9.72 -6.15 -0.60
CA TYR A 31 9.20 -4.86 -0.17
C TYR A 31 10.26 -4.01 0.53
N LYS A 32 11.11 -4.63 1.36
CA LYS A 32 12.22 -3.90 1.99
C LYS A 32 13.17 -3.31 0.95
N GLU A 33 13.46 -4.06 -0.10
CA GLU A 33 14.31 -3.57 -1.20
C GLU A 33 13.67 -2.37 -1.89
N PHE A 34 12.36 -2.38 -2.10
CA PHE A 34 11.64 -1.26 -2.66
C PHE A 34 11.79 -0.01 -1.76
N LEU A 35 11.64 -0.17 -0.45
CA LEU A 35 11.80 0.94 0.49
C LEU A 35 13.23 1.48 0.50
N VAL A 36 14.23 0.61 0.50
CA VAL A 36 15.63 1.03 0.49
C VAL A 36 15.99 1.74 -0.82
N THR A 37 15.47 1.27 -1.94
CA THR A 37 15.82 1.77 -3.27
C THR A 37 15.08 3.06 -3.62
N GLN A 38 13.79 3.13 -3.32
CA GLN A 38 12.93 4.24 -3.73
C GLN A 38 12.23 4.94 -2.58
N ASN A 39 12.00 4.24 -1.49
CA ASN A 39 11.27 4.74 -0.32
C ASN A 39 9.88 5.26 -0.69
N GLY A 40 9.17 4.54 -1.54
CA GLY A 40 7.88 5.00 -2.06
C GLY A 40 8.02 6.00 -3.19
N GLY A 41 7.01 6.78 -3.40
CA GLY A 41 6.99 7.80 -4.45
C GLY A 41 5.60 8.24 -4.80
N ARG A 42 5.49 9.28 -5.62
CA ARG A 42 4.22 9.90 -5.99
C ARG A 42 4.06 9.94 -7.51
N ASN A 43 2.84 9.68 -7.97
CA ASN A 43 2.48 9.89 -9.36
C ASN A 43 2.41 11.41 -9.61
N SER A 44 3.30 11.93 -10.48
CA SER A 44 3.39 13.37 -10.73
C SER A 44 2.67 13.80 -12.00
N SER A 45 2.11 12.86 -12.76
CA SER A 45 1.60 13.16 -14.11
C SER A 45 0.12 13.53 -14.15
N TYR A 46 -0.60 13.42 -13.06
CA TYR A 46 -2.06 13.64 -12.97
C TYR A 46 -2.86 12.80 -13.97
N THR A 47 -2.32 11.65 -14.37
CA THR A 47 -2.98 10.73 -15.28
C THR A 47 -3.45 9.49 -14.52
N PHE A 48 -4.37 8.72 -15.13
CA PHE A 48 -4.85 7.47 -14.56
C PHE A 48 -3.88 6.31 -14.90
N GLU A 49 -2.60 6.52 -14.59
CA GLU A 49 -1.58 5.50 -14.70
C GLU A 49 -1.58 4.59 -13.47
N ASN A 50 -0.70 3.58 -13.47
CA ASN A 50 -0.55 2.65 -12.35
C ASN A 50 -1.87 2.00 -11.97
N SER A 51 -2.60 1.51 -12.99
CA SER A 51 -3.91 0.91 -12.77
C SER A 51 -3.80 -0.54 -12.33
N ILE A 52 -4.71 -0.92 -11.44
CA ILE A 52 -4.87 -2.30 -10.99
C ILE A 52 -6.35 -2.64 -11.07
N LYS A 53 -6.65 -3.79 -11.66
CA LYS A 53 -8.02 -4.29 -11.71
C LYS A 53 -8.30 -5.14 -10.47
N ILE A 54 -9.41 -4.85 -9.80
CA ILE A 54 -9.92 -5.67 -8.70
C ILE A 54 -10.91 -6.65 -9.31
N ASP A 55 -10.47 -7.87 -9.56
CA ASP A 55 -11.24 -8.87 -10.30
C ASP A 55 -12.56 -9.22 -9.60
N GLN A 56 -12.60 -9.26 -8.28
CA GLN A 56 -13.78 -9.67 -7.53
C GLN A 56 -14.99 -8.77 -7.77
N ILE A 57 -14.76 -7.50 -8.10
CA ILE A 57 -15.83 -6.52 -8.24
C ILE A 57 -15.80 -5.78 -9.58
N ASP A 58 -14.91 -6.18 -10.49
CA ASP A 58 -14.76 -5.60 -11.82
C ASP A 58 -14.55 -4.07 -11.78
N GLU A 59 -13.71 -3.62 -10.87
CA GLU A 59 -13.37 -2.20 -10.71
C GLU A 59 -11.87 -1.99 -10.94
N VAL A 60 -11.49 -0.77 -11.34
CA VAL A 60 -10.09 -0.38 -11.54
C VAL A 60 -9.73 0.72 -10.55
N ILE A 61 -8.59 0.57 -9.90
CA ILE A 61 -8.00 1.59 -9.04
C ILE A 61 -6.69 2.06 -9.64
N ASN A 62 -6.27 3.26 -9.28
CA ASN A 62 -5.01 3.85 -9.78
C ASN A 62 -4.17 4.31 -8.60
N ILE A 63 -2.97 3.80 -8.50
CA ILE A 63 -2.05 4.17 -7.42
C ILE A 63 -1.63 5.63 -7.60
N ASP A 64 -1.80 6.43 -6.56
CA ASP A 64 -1.36 7.81 -6.53
C ASP A 64 -0.03 7.96 -5.79
N THR A 65 0.05 7.44 -4.58
CA THR A 65 1.26 7.51 -3.76
C THR A 65 1.57 6.13 -3.17
N MET A 66 2.82 5.73 -3.24
CA MET A 66 3.36 4.66 -2.41
C MET A 66 4.08 5.35 -1.26
N PHE A 67 3.65 5.09 -0.03
CA PHE A 67 4.22 5.75 1.14
C PHE A 67 5.61 5.21 1.48
N GLY A 68 6.38 6.02 2.17
CA GLY A 68 7.73 5.66 2.58
C GLY A 68 7.94 5.84 4.09
N ILE A 69 9.21 5.83 4.49
CA ILE A 69 9.63 5.95 5.88
C ILE A 69 10.48 7.20 6.01
N ASN A 70 10.10 8.10 6.94
CA ASN A 70 10.85 9.34 7.18
C ASN A 70 11.12 10.10 5.88
N THR A 71 10.10 10.26 5.06
CA THR A 71 10.25 10.90 3.74
C THR A 71 10.52 12.40 3.84
N GLY A 72 10.09 13.03 4.93
CA GLY A 72 10.12 14.49 5.05
C GLY A 72 9.04 15.18 4.24
N ILE A 73 8.16 14.42 3.61
CA ILE A 73 7.08 14.94 2.77
C ILE A 73 5.75 14.74 3.51
N LYS A 74 4.94 15.78 3.53
CA LYS A 74 3.67 15.76 4.24
C LYS A 74 2.75 14.68 3.67
N ASN A 75 2.17 13.87 4.56
CA ASN A 75 1.21 12.83 4.23
C ASN A 75 1.78 11.71 3.35
N ALA A 76 3.09 11.50 3.41
CA ALA A 76 3.76 10.49 2.59
C ALA A 76 4.38 9.34 3.41
N ASP A 77 4.16 9.30 4.72
CA ASP A 77 4.77 8.29 5.57
C ASP A 77 3.80 7.17 5.96
N ILE A 78 4.28 5.95 5.86
CA ILE A 78 3.56 4.74 6.27
C ILE A 78 3.09 4.86 7.72
N GLU A 79 3.98 5.33 8.60
CA GLU A 79 3.71 5.43 10.03
C GLU A 79 2.51 6.32 10.33
N GLN A 80 2.44 7.47 9.67
CA GLN A 80 1.36 8.43 9.87
C GLN A 80 -0.01 7.82 9.56
N TRP A 81 -0.14 7.22 8.40
CA TRP A 81 -1.41 6.66 7.94
C TRP A 81 -1.80 5.40 8.71
N THR A 82 -0.84 4.54 8.98
CA THR A 82 -1.09 3.32 9.76
C THR A 82 -1.56 3.66 11.17
N GLU A 83 -0.93 4.64 11.80
CA GLU A 83 -1.32 5.06 13.15
C GLU A 83 -2.73 5.66 13.17
N GLU A 84 -3.08 6.46 12.17
CA GLU A 84 -4.39 7.09 12.08
C GLU A 84 -5.52 6.07 11.95
N TYR A 85 -5.31 5.01 11.17
CA TYR A 85 -6.33 4.00 10.90
C TYR A 85 -6.14 2.69 11.67
N ARG A 86 -5.25 2.69 12.66
CA ARG A 86 -4.83 1.49 13.36
C ARG A 86 -5.97 0.63 13.90
N ASN A 87 -7.03 1.27 14.40
CA ASN A 87 -8.17 0.58 14.97
C ASN A 87 -9.18 0.08 13.92
N ASP A 88 -9.02 0.51 12.68
CA ASP A 88 -9.94 0.18 11.59
C ASP A 88 -9.37 -0.85 10.63
N ILE A 89 -8.08 -1.15 10.71
CA ILE A 89 -7.41 -2.10 9.82
C ILE A 89 -7.02 -3.37 10.59
N PHE A 90 -6.59 -4.38 9.86
CA PHE A 90 -6.17 -5.66 10.46
C PHE A 90 -4.96 -5.48 11.38
N GLU A 91 -4.89 -6.27 12.45
CA GLU A 91 -3.66 -6.37 13.22
C GLU A 91 -2.54 -6.89 12.31
N HIS A 92 -1.30 -6.47 12.58
CA HIS A 92 -0.13 -6.85 11.79
C HIS A 92 -0.25 -6.39 10.33
N SER A 93 -0.89 -5.23 10.12
CA SER A 93 -0.95 -4.60 8.80
C SER A 93 -0.42 -3.17 8.85
N ILE A 94 0.03 -2.69 7.70
CA ILE A 94 0.45 -1.30 7.51
C ILE A 94 -0.18 -0.75 6.24
N ILE A 95 -0.39 0.56 6.22
CA ILE A 95 -0.89 1.26 5.02
C ILE A 95 0.31 1.69 4.20
N ILE A 96 0.45 1.14 3.00
CA ILE A 96 1.63 1.33 2.15
C ILE A 96 1.41 2.28 0.98
N GLY A 97 0.19 2.72 0.75
CA GLY A 97 -0.08 3.64 -0.35
C GLY A 97 -1.54 4.07 -0.39
N ASP A 98 -1.83 4.99 -1.31
CA ASP A 98 -3.18 5.42 -1.58
C ASP A 98 -3.47 5.45 -3.08
N THR A 99 -4.71 5.72 -3.42
CA THR A 99 -5.18 5.71 -4.79
C THR A 99 -5.94 7.00 -5.12
N ILE A 100 -6.08 7.26 -6.42
CA ILE A 100 -6.89 8.38 -6.91
C ILE A 100 -8.36 8.21 -6.47
N GLN A 101 -8.81 6.98 -6.30
CA GLN A 101 -10.16 6.65 -5.84
C GLN A 101 -10.35 6.79 -4.33
N HIS A 102 -9.38 7.34 -3.63
CA HIS A 102 -9.37 7.66 -2.19
C HIS A 102 -9.23 6.47 -1.24
N GLY A 103 -9.09 5.26 -1.72
CA GLY A 103 -8.80 4.11 -0.87
C GLY A 103 -7.31 3.92 -0.65
N PHE A 104 -6.99 2.97 0.23
CA PHE A 104 -5.62 2.69 0.65
C PHE A 104 -5.16 1.30 0.22
N LEU A 105 -3.85 1.14 0.12
CA LEU A 105 -3.22 -0.15 -0.07
C LEU A 105 -2.70 -0.61 1.29
N LEU A 106 -3.09 -1.81 1.69
CA LEU A 106 -2.65 -2.44 2.94
C LEU A 106 -1.70 -3.58 2.65
N PHE A 107 -0.66 -3.70 3.45
CA PHE A 107 0.12 -4.92 3.54
C PHE A 107 -0.24 -5.62 4.86
N TRP A 108 -0.81 -6.82 4.77
CA TRP A 108 -1.27 -7.58 5.94
C TRP A 108 -0.43 -8.84 6.10
N GLN A 109 0.26 -8.96 7.23
CA GLN A 109 1.02 -10.15 7.60
C GLN A 109 0.23 -10.96 8.62
N SER A 110 -0.77 -11.69 8.15
CA SER A 110 -1.68 -12.45 9.02
C SER A 110 -1.07 -13.75 9.55
N GLY A 111 0.00 -14.24 8.93
CA GLY A 111 0.60 -15.50 9.29
C GLY A 111 -0.13 -16.73 8.74
N ASP A 112 -1.09 -16.53 7.85
CA ASP A 112 -1.89 -17.59 7.23
C ASP A 112 -2.14 -17.32 5.75
N ASP A 113 -3.12 -17.99 5.16
CA ASP A 113 -3.41 -17.86 3.73
C ASP A 113 -4.02 -16.51 3.33
N ASN A 114 -4.43 -15.69 4.30
CA ASN A 114 -4.97 -14.37 4.04
C ASN A 114 -3.88 -13.30 3.88
N GLU A 115 -2.64 -13.65 4.14
CA GLU A 115 -1.52 -12.71 4.05
C GLU A 115 -1.37 -12.14 2.64
N GLY A 116 -1.14 -10.83 2.55
CA GLY A 116 -0.94 -10.19 1.26
C GLY A 116 -1.25 -8.71 1.23
N ILE A 117 -1.44 -8.20 0.02
CA ILE A 117 -1.75 -6.79 -0.22
C ILE A 117 -3.23 -6.67 -0.59
N TYR A 118 -3.90 -5.71 0.05
CA TYR A 118 -5.32 -5.48 -0.07
C TYR A 118 -5.60 -4.03 -0.44
N TYR A 119 -6.69 -3.81 -1.15
CA TYR A 119 -7.26 -2.48 -1.32
C TYR A 119 -8.30 -2.25 -0.24
N TYR A 120 -8.14 -1.18 0.54
CA TYR A 120 -9.03 -0.82 1.64
C TYR A 120 -9.82 0.44 1.25
N ASP A 121 -11.11 0.26 0.99
CA ASP A 121 -12.03 1.33 0.60
C ASP A 121 -12.74 1.88 1.85
N ASP A 122 -12.01 2.71 2.60
CA ASP A 122 -12.44 3.20 3.92
C ASP A 122 -13.68 4.08 3.89
N THR A 123 -13.95 4.75 2.78
CA THR A 123 -15.10 5.65 2.63
C THR A 123 -16.18 5.10 1.69
N TYR A 124 -16.11 3.82 1.35
CA TYR A 124 -17.11 3.12 0.52
C TYR A 124 -17.33 3.82 -0.84
N GLN A 125 -16.24 4.23 -1.49
CA GLN A 125 -16.31 4.88 -2.81
C GLN A 125 -16.71 3.90 -3.92
N LEU A 126 -16.41 2.61 -3.75
CA LEU A 126 -16.76 1.59 -4.73
C LEU A 126 -18.18 1.07 -4.46
N GLU A 127 -18.93 0.79 -5.52
CA GLU A 127 -20.31 0.35 -5.42
C GLU A 127 -20.47 -0.91 -4.56
N ALA A 128 -19.51 -1.83 -4.65
CA ALA A 128 -19.57 -3.10 -3.90
C ALA A 128 -19.20 -2.96 -2.42
N SER A 129 -18.67 -1.82 -2.00
CA SER A 129 -18.15 -1.66 -0.63
C SER A 129 -19.25 -1.41 0.39
N SER A 130 -19.08 -1.98 1.59
CA SER A 130 -19.97 -1.81 2.74
C SER A 130 -19.16 -1.96 4.03
N ASP A 131 -19.80 -1.74 5.16
CA ASP A 131 -19.17 -1.96 6.49
C ASP A 131 -18.59 -3.37 6.63
N GLU A 132 -19.22 -4.35 6.00
CA GLU A 132 -18.83 -5.75 6.13
C GLU A 132 -17.82 -6.21 5.09
N ASN A 133 -17.70 -5.47 3.99
CA ASN A 133 -16.87 -5.88 2.87
C ASN A 133 -16.30 -4.67 2.14
N ASN A 134 -15.18 -4.16 2.65
CA ASN A 134 -14.52 -3.00 2.08
C ASN A 134 -13.00 -3.18 1.94
N ALA A 135 -12.52 -4.40 2.10
CA ALA A 135 -11.11 -4.75 1.87
C ALA A 135 -11.04 -5.86 0.83
N TYR A 136 -10.32 -5.63 -0.25
CA TYR A 136 -10.27 -6.53 -1.40
C TYR A 136 -8.85 -7.04 -1.60
N PHE A 137 -8.69 -8.37 -1.63
CA PHE A 137 -7.40 -9.00 -1.86
C PHE A 137 -6.89 -8.67 -3.27
N LEU A 138 -5.61 -8.25 -3.36
CA LEU A 138 -4.97 -7.95 -4.64
C LEU A 138 -3.88 -8.95 -4.99
N ALA A 139 -2.95 -9.20 -4.09
CA ALA A 139 -1.81 -10.05 -4.36
C ALA A 139 -1.23 -10.61 -3.06
N LYS A 140 -0.63 -11.79 -3.16
CA LYS A 140 -0.04 -12.45 -2.00
C LYS A 140 1.31 -11.85 -1.62
N THR A 141 2.11 -11.44 -2.61
CA THR A 141 3.44 -10.88 -2.38
C THR A 141 3.55 -9.49 -3.00
N PHE A 142 4.55 -8.73 -2.57
CA PHE A 142 4.81 -7.42 -3.16
C PHE A 142 5.20 -7.53 -4.64
N SER A 143 5.98 -8.55 -4.99
CA SER A 143 6.35 -8.79 -6.39
C SER A 143 5.14 -9.07 -7.27
N GLU A 144 4.22 -9.91 -6.81
CA GLU A 144 2.96 -10.16 -7.52
C GLU A 144 2.12 -8.90 -7.65
N PHE A 145 2.08 -8.09 -6.59
CA PHE A 145 1.37 -6.81 -6.62
C PHE A 145 1.95 -5.90 -7.71
N MET A 146 3.26 -5.79 -7.78
CA MET A 146 3.92 -4.98 -8.82
C MET A 146 3.59 -5.47 -10.22
N ASP A 147 3.44 -6.79 -10.40
CA ASP A 147 3.10 -7.38 -11.70
C ASP A 147 1.66 -7.08 -12.13
N LEU A 148 0.77 -6.73 -11.21
CA LEU A 148 -0.61 -6.38 -11.54
C LEU A 148 -0.74 -4.98 -12.14
N ILE A 149 0.26 -4.12 -11.96
CA ILE A 149 0.16 -2.71 -12.34
C ILE A 149 0.26 -2.57 -13.87
N GLN A 150 -0.69 -1.83 -14.44
CA GLN A 150 -0.78 -1.52 -15.85
C GLN A 150 -0.63 -0.02 -16.10
N ASN A 151 -0.03 0.33 -17.20
CA ASN A 151 0.11 1.74 -17.61
C ASN A 151 -0.63 2.00 -18.91
#